data_e3bce4fa5d40ae0ce05640a2de9523d1
#
_entry.id   e3bce4fa5d40ae0ce05640a2de9523d1
#
_cell.length_a   1.000
_cell.length_b   1.000
_cell.length_c   1.000
_cell.angle_alpha   90.00
_cell.angle_beta   90.00
_cell.angle_gamma   90.00
#
_symmetry.space_group_name_H-M   'P 1'
#
loop_
_entity.id
_entity.type
_entity.pdbx_description
1 polymer ?
#
loop_
_entity_poly.entity_id
_entity_poly.type
_entity_poly.pdbx_seq_one_letter_code
_entity_poly.pdbx_strand_id
1 'polypeptide(L)'
;TLGDLIATLNTAFPESTVQLAADGKIVATDNTPGPSMTNIILRDNLGNSGSFTFDTHKFIKQDIGKDGDKVLRTAELFDASGAAHSINLEFTKQSDGTWNMNSTMAVADGIVVDGAVNGLTFLDDGTFAQTSGIGLGDANIEVHFSGQSSAQTIELTFGEPGTISGLGQLGAASALEVSQDGFSPGELSDVHIDADGTVFGLASNGLQIAMGQLAIASFRNNDGLVSTGGNYYQ
;
A
#
# COMPACT_ATOMS: atom_id res chain seq x y z
N THR A 1 34.94 -11.23 -32.34
CA THR A 1 34.53 -12.55 -31.83
C THR A 1 33.07 -12.55 -31.40
N LEU A 2 32.49 -13.73 -31.15
CA LEU A 2 31.10 -13.81 -30.60
C LEU A 2 31.00 -13.13 -29.23
N GLY A 3 32.07 -13.21 -28.44
CA GLY A 3 32.13 -12.49 -27.14
C GLY A 3 32.07 -10.98 -27.30
N ASP A 4 32.74 -10.42 -28.32
CA ASP A 4 32.71 -8.98 -28.60
C ASP A 4 31.28 -8.54 -29.01
N LEU A 5 30.60 -9.37 -29.80
CA LEU A 5 29.21 -9.10 -30.19
C LEU A 5 28.29 -9.05 -28.95
N ILE A 6 28.41 -10.03 -28.04
CA ILE A 6 27.61 -10.06 -26.79
C ILE A 6 27.94 -8.85 -25.93
N ALA A 7 29.20 -8.47 -25.77
CA ALA A 7 29.60 -7.28 -25.03
C ALA A 7 29.01 -5.99 -25.65
N THR A 8 29.04 -5.90 -26.99
CA THR A 8 28.45 -4.76 -27.71
C THR A 8 26.92 -4.70 -27.51
N LEU A 9 26.24 -5.85 -27.55
CA LEU A 9 24.79 -5.91 -27.34
C LEU A 9 24.42 -5.53 -25.91
N ASN A 10 25.18 -6.01 -24.90
CA ASN A 10 24.93 -5.59 -23.50
C ASN A 10 25.17 -4.09 -23.28
N THR A 11 26.08 -3.48 -24.03
CA THR A 11 26.31 -2.04 -23.98
C THR A 11 25.21 -1.26 -24.70
N ALA A 12 24.70 -1.78 -25.80
CA ALA A 12 23.66 -1.14 -26.59
C ALA A 12 22.25 -1.27 -25.97
N PHE A 13 22.03 -2.32 -25.18
CA PHE A 13 20.76 -2.63 -24.53
C PHE A 13 20.95 -2.83 -23.03
N PRO A 14 21.24 -1.78 -22.25
CA PRO A 14 21.56 -1.88 -20.82
C PRO A 14 20.38 -2.40 -19.98
N GLU A 15 19.16 -2.27 -20.48
CA GLU A 15 17.94 -2.79 -19.82
C GLU A 15 17.73 -4.30 -20.04
N SER A 16 18.62 -4.94 -20.80
CA SER A 16 18.56 -6.37 -21.09
C SER A 16 19.90 -7.04 -20.81
N THR A 17 19.87 -8.28 -20.39
CA THR A 17 21.06 -9.12 -20.26
C THR A 17 21.18 -10.03 -21.48
N VAL A 18 22.27 -9.90 -22.23
CA VAL A 18 22.56 -10.72 -23.42
C VAL A 18 23.64 -11.74 -23.09
N GLN A 19 23.38 -13.01 -23.37
CA GLN A 19 24.30 -14.12 -23.08
C GLN A 19 24.21 -15.20 -24.14
N LEU A 20 25.26 -16.05 -24.20
CA LEU A 20 25.26 -17.25 -25.01
C LEU A 20 24.67 -18.40 -24.21
N ALA A 21 23.58 -18.97 -24.71
CA ALA A 21 22.96 -20.14 -24.11
C ALA A 21 23.79 -21.42 -24.41
N ALA A 22 23.56 -22.47 -23.62
CA ALA A 22 24.25 -23.74 -23.75
C ALA A 22 24.01 -24.45 -25.12
N ASP A 23 22.93 -24.12 -25.79
CA ASP A 23 22.56 -24.60 -27.14
C ASP A 23 23.19 -23.78 -28.26
N GLY A 24 24.05 -22.80 -27.91
CA GLY A 24 24.79 -21.96 -28.87
C GLY A 24 23.98 -20.76 -29.40
N LYS A 25 22.79 -20.50 -28.90
CA LYS A 25 22.01 -19.31 -29.25
C LYS A 25 22.36 -18.10 -28.40
N ILE A 26 22.29 -16.92 -29.00
CA ILE A 26 22.34 -15.67 -28.25
C ILE A 26 20.92 -15.40 -27.71
N VAL A 27 20.82 -15.30 -26.40
CA VAL A 27 19.56 -14.99 -25.69
C VAL A 27 19.68 -13.61 -25.05
N ALA A 28 18.72 -12.75 -25.30
CA ALA A 28 18.54 -11.48 -24.62
C ALA A 28 17.33 -11.57 -23.70
N THR A 29 17.50 -11.23 -22.44
CA THR A 29 16.43 -11.23 -21.42
C THR A 29 16.34 -9.84 -20.83
N ASP A 30 15.16 -9.24 -20.84
CA ASP A 30 14.94 -7.95 -20.19
C ASP A 30 15.11 -8.09 -18.69
N ASN A 31 15.78 -7.11 -18.08
CA ASN A 31 16.07 -7.11 -16.63
C ASN A 31 14.83 -6.74 -15.79
N THR A 32 13.86 -6.06 -16.42
CA THR A 32 12.62 -5.67 -15.78
C THR A 32 11.50 -6.66 -16.13
N PRO A 33 10.77 -7.22 -15.17
CA PRO A 33 9.60 -8.05 -15.41
C PRO A 33 8.51 -7.29 -16.17
N GLY A 34 7.78 -7.99 -17.02
CA GLY A 34 6.67 -7.41 -17.75
C GLY A 34 6.76 -7.61 -19.26
N PRO A 35 5.87 -6.97 -20.03
CA PRO A 35 5.91 -7.03 -21.50
C PRO A 35 7.18 -6.37 -22.04
N SER A 36 8.00 -7.15 -22.74
CA SER A 36 9.23 -6.63 -23.34
C SER A 36 8.95 -5.72 -24.53
N MET A 37 9.49 -4.51 -24.49
CA MET A 37 9.53 -3.56 -25.61
C MET A 37 10.84 -3.64 -26.39
N THR A 38 11.82 -4.43 -25.92
CA THR A 38 13.12 -4.58 -26.55
C THR A 38 13.00 -5.25 -27.92
N ASN A 39 13.60 -4.63 -28.94
CA ASN A 39 13.67 -5.16 -30.29
C ASN A 39 15.12 -5.07 -30.80
N ILE A 40 15.74 -6.20 -31.04
CA ILE A 40 17.13 -6.30 -31.48
C ILE A 40 17.16 -6.68 -32.96
N ILE A 41 17.77 -5.83 -33.78
CA ILE A 41 17.95 -6.09 -35.21
C ILE A 41 19.43 -5.98 -35.51
N LEU A 42 20.03 -7.08 -35.99
CA LEU A 42 21.41 -7.10 -36.51
C LEU A 42 21.37 -6.95 -38.03
N ARG A 43 22.26 -6.15 -38.57
CA ARG A 43 22.43 -5.94 -40.00
C ARG A 43 23.91 -6.00 -40.36
N ASP A 44 24.20 -6.50 -41.55
CA ASP A 44 25.56 -6.44 -42.07
C ASP A 44 25.97 -5.02 -42.39
N ASN A 45 27.21 -4.67 -42.10
CA ASN A 45 27.79 -3.40 -42.56
C ASN A 45 28.15 -3.54 -44.05
N LEU A 46 27.97 -2.44 -44.81
CA LEU A 46 28.27 -2.37 -46.24
C LEU A 46 29.73 -2.71 -46.61
N GLY A 47 30.64 -2.80 -45.64
CA GLY A 47 32.03 -3.19 -45.82
C GLY A 47 32.35 -4.60 -45.31
N ASN A 48 31.36 -5.40 -44.95
CA ASN A 48 31.57 -6.72 -44.42
C ASN A 48 32.13 -7.67 -45.51
N SER A 49 33.35 -8.12 -45.34
CA SER A 49 34.05 -9.09 -46.23
C SER A 49 34.07 -10.50 -45.66
N GLY A 50 33.41 -10.73 -44.52
CA GLY A 50 33.29 -12.03 -43.86
C GLY A 50 32.32 -12.97 -44.58
N SER A 51 32.45 -14.26 -44.31
CA SER A 51 31.57 -15.29 -44.89
C SER A 51 30.26 -15.45 -44.13
N PHE A 52 30.04 -14.73 -43.00
CA PHE A 52 28.84 -14.79 -42.19
C PHE A 52 27.96 -13.56 -42.46
N THR A 53 26.67 -13.77 -42.63
CA THR A 53 25.73 -12.69 -42.80
C THR A 53 24.71 -12.69 -41.67
N PHE A 54 24.48 -11.51 -41.05
CA PHE A 54 23.48 -11.31 -40.01
C PHE A 54 22.06 -11.06 -40.57
N ASP A 55 21.93 -10.68 -41.85
CA ASP A 55 20.63 -10.34 -42.44
C ASP A 55 19.63 -11.51 -42.45
N THR A 56 20.15 -12.74 -42.38
CA THR A 56 19.35 -13.97 -42.32
C THR A 56 19.09 -14.45 -40.89
N HIS A 57 19.76 -13.86 -39.89
CA HIS A 57 19.66 -14.23 -38.48
C HIS A 57 18.89 -13.15 -37.75
N LYS A 58 17.70 -13.49 -37.30
CA LYS A 58 16.78 -12.55 -36.60
C LYS A 58 16.58 -12.98 -35.17
N PHE A 59 16.55 -12.01 -34.27
CA PHE A 59 16.00 -12.26 -32.94
C PHE A 59 14.49 -12.48 -33.07
N ILE A 60 14.01 -13.52 -32.45
CA ILE A 60 12.58 -13.81 -32.33
C ILE A 60 12.20 -13.75 -30.86
N LYS A 61 11.06 -13.15 -30.54
CA LYS A 61 10.53 -13.20 -29.19
C LYS A 61 10.10 -14.63 -28.88
N GLN A 62 10.79 -15.26 -27.95
CA GLN A 62 10.47 -16.61 -27.49
C GLN A 62 9.41 -16.58 -26.41
N ASP A 63 9.57 -15.68 -25.46
CA ASP A 63 8.61 -15.43 -24.40
C ASP A 63 8.22 -13.94 -24.44
N ILE A 64 6.93 -13.69 -24.45
CA ILE A 64 6.39 -12.35 -24.28
C ILE A 64 6.10 -12.22 -22.81
N GLY A 65 6.89 -11.42 -22.09
CA GLY A 65 6.61 -11.10 -20.70
C GLY A 65 5.18 -10.58 -20.54
N LYS A 66 4.59 -10.80 -19.41
CA LYS A 66 3.29 -10.25 -19.02
C LYS A 66 3.43 -9.43 -17.74
N ASP A 67 2.53 -8.49 -17.54
CA ASP A 67 2.39 -7.85 -16.25
C ASP A 67 2.11 -8.90 -15.17
N GLY A 68 2.57 -8.65 -13.96
CA GLY A 68 2.22 -9.47 -12.80
C GLY A 68 0.70 -9.51 -12.60
N ASP A 69 0.22 -10.54 -11.92
CA ASP A 69 -1.19 -10.61 -11.56
C ASP A 69 -1.56 -9.37 -10.74
N LYS A 70 -2.69 -8.75 -11.09
CA LYS A 70 -3.18 -7.53 -10.44
C LYS A 70 -4.49 -7.77 -9.72
N VAL A 71 -4.61 -7.20 -8.53
CA VAL A 71 -5.86 -7.19 -7.75
C VAL A 71 -6.17 -5.75 -7.38
N LEU A 72 -7.36 -5.29 -7.76
CA LEU A 72 -7.83 -3.94 -7.43
C LEU A 72 -8.88 -4.03 -6.32
N ARG A 73 -8.76 -3.14 -5.34
CA ARG A 73 -9.73 -2.95 -4.25
C ARG A 73 -9.96 -1.47 -4.03
N THR A 74 -11.14 -1.14 -3.53
CA THR A 74 -11.49 0.22 -3.13
C THR A 74 -11.78 0.21 -1.64
N ALA A 75 -11.23 1.19 -0.93
CA ALA A 75 -11.47 1.45 0.48
C ALA A 75 -12.09 2.84 0.63
N GLU A 76 -12.82 3.03 1.72
CA GLU A 76 -13.29 4.34 2.16
C GLU A 76 -12.39 4.83 3.31
N LEU A 77 -11.95 6.07 3.23
CA LEU A 77 -11.14 6.74 4.24
C LEU A 77 -11.86 8.01 4.70
N PHE A 78 -11.66 8.41 5.96
CA PHE A 78 -12.16 9.68 6.47
C PHE A 78 -11.00 10.67 6.65
N ASP A 79 -11.22 11.88 6.20
CA ASP A 79 -10.28 12.97 6.46
C ASP A 79 -10.43 13.51 7.89
N ALA A 80 -9.57 14.47 8.27
CA ALA A 80 -9.60 15.08 9.60
C ALA A 80 -10.90 15.83 9.93
N SER A 81 -11.73 16.14 8.94
CA SER A 81 -13.09 16.72 9.13
C SER A 81 -14.17 15.65 9.21
N GLY A 82 -13.83 14.38 8.96
CA GLY A 82 -14.73 13.24 8.89
C GLY A 82 -15.41 13.06 7.54
N ALA A 83 -15.01 13.80 6.50
CA ALA A 83 -15.55 13.59 5.16
C ALA A 83 -14.98 12.28 4.58
N ALA A 84 -15.88 11.50 3.95
CA ALA A 84 -15.51 10.22 3.35
C ALA A 84 -14.93 10.41 1.96
N HIS A 85 -13.83 9.70 1.68
CA HIS A 85 -13.12 9.68 0.40
C HIS A 85 -12.84 8.25 -0.04
N SER A 86 -12.89 7.98 -1.33
CA SER A 86 -12.59 6.66 -1.88
C SER A 86 -11.16 6.57 -2.35
N ILE A 87 -10.43 5.55 -1.91
CA ILE A 87 -9.09 5.23 -2.38
C ILE A 87 -9.08 3.87 -3.08
N ASN A 88 -8.35 3.79 -4.18
CA ASN A 88 -8.14 2.54 -4.92
C ASN A 88 -6.77 1.98 -4.55
N LEU A 89 -6.73 0.70 -4.22
CA LEU A 89 -5.55 -0.06 -3.84
C LEU A 89 -5.30 -1.10 -4.94
N GLU A 90 -4.24 -0.93 -5.71
CA GLU A 90 -3.82 -1.89 -6.75
C GLU A 90 -2.65 -2.72 -6.23
N PHE A 91 -2.88 -4.01 -6.05
CA PHE A 91 -1.85 -4.98 -5.69
C PHE A 91 -1.31 -5.63 -6.96
N THR A 92 0.02 -5.63 -7.13
CA THR A 92 0.70 -6.23 -8.28
C THR A 92 1.71 -7.26 -7.82
N LYS A 93 1.59 -8.49 -8.32
CA LYS A 93 2.54 -9.56 -8.03
C LYS A 93 3.85 -9.35 -8.77
N GLN A 94 4.95 -9.45 -8.06
CA GLN A 94 6.30 -9.31 -8.58
C GLN A 94 6.87 -10.67 -9.04
N SER A 95 7.94 -10.63 -9.85
CA SER A 95 8.58 -11.84 -10.38
C SER A 95 9.28 -12.70 -9.31
N ASP A 96 9.63 -12.11 -8.18
CA ASP A 96 10.22 -12.78 -7.03
C ASP A 96 9.18 -13.42 -6.09
N GLY A 97 7.88 -13.30 -6.45
CA GLY A 97 6.76 -13.83 -5.68
C GLY A 97 6.22 -12.89 -4.63
N THR A 98 6.85 -11.75 -4.39
CA THR A 98 6.32 -10.70 -3.51
C THR A 98 5.18 -9.93 -4.18
N TRP A 99 4.49 -9.10 -3.43
CA TRP A 99 3.49 -8.18 -3.95
C TRP A 99 3.83 -6.76 -3.57
N ASN A 100 3.54 -5.83 -4.48
CA ASN A 100 3.55 -4.41 -4.20
C ASN A 100 2.13 -3.88 -4.29
N MET A 101 1.80 -2.94 -3.42
CA MET A 101 0.55 -2.20 -3.48
C MET A 101 0.84 -0.76 -3.88
N ASN A 102 -0.03 -0.19 -4.70
CA ASN A 102 -0.03 1.24 -5.01
C ASN A 102 -1.43 1.80 -4.82
N SER A 103 -1.53 2.92 -4.13
CA SER A 103 -2.79 3.58 -3.87
C SER A 103 -2.99 4.80 -4.78
N THR A 104 -4.23 4.99 -5.21
CA THR A 104 -4.64 6.14 -6.04
C THR A 104 -6.02 6.63 -5.62
N MET A 105 -6.30 7.90 -5.83
CA MET A 105 -7.62 8.47 -5.58
C MET A 105 -8.03 9.44 -6.68
N ALA A 106 -9.31 9.81 -6.70
CA ALA A 106 -9.79 10.82 -7.63
C ALA A 106 -9.20 12.19 -7.26
N VAL A 107 -8.78 12.96 -8.26
CA VAL A 107 -8.19 14.29 -8.07
C VAL A 107 -9.13 15.27 -7.33
N ALA A 108 -10.45 15.04 -7.45
CA ALA A 108 -11.45 15.82 -6.72
C ALA A 108 -11.37 15.58 -5.20
N ASP A 109 -11.00 14.37 -4.78
CA ASP A 109 -10.91 13.97 -3.37
C ASP A 109 -9.56 14.33 -2.75
N GLY A 110 -8.49 14.40 -3.57
CA GLY A 110 -7.17 14.74 -3.07
C GLY A 110 -6.03 14.21 -3.94
N ILE A 111 -4.84 14.17 -3.35
CA ILE A 111 -3.62 13.67 -3.97
C ILE A 111 -2.95 12.69 -3.01
N VAL A 112 -2.62 11.51 -3.51
CA VAL A 112 -1.77 10.55 -2.80
C VAL A 112 -0.32 11.03 -2.97
N VAL A 113 0.31 11.42 -1.88
CA VAL A 113 1.70 11.92 -1.83
C VAL A 113 2.67 10.73 -1.80
N ASP A 114 2.37 9.78 -0.93
CA ASP A 114 3.00 8.45 -0.88
C ASP A 114 1.91 7.39 -0.85
N GLY A 115 1.91 6.53 -1.84
CA GLY A 115 0.87 5.51 -2.00
C GLY A 115 1.41 4.10 -2.17
N ALA A 116 2.73 3.93 -2.07
CA ALA A 116 3.36 2.65 -2.33
C ALA A 116 3.56 1.84 -1.05
N VAL A 117 3.28 0.53 -1.12
CA VAL A 117 3.72 -0.45 -0.12
C VAL A 117 4.39 -1.60 -0.85
N ASN A 118 5.65 -1.87 -0.51
CA ASN A 118 6.47 -2.81 -1.23
C ASN A 118 6.78 -4.07 -0.40
N GLY A 119 6.97 -5.18 -1.12
CA GLY A 119 7.48 -6.41 -0.53
C GLY A 119 6.51 -7.09 0.44
N LEU A 120 5.22 -7.08 0.14
CA LEU A 120 4.25 -7.91 0.83
C LEU A 120 4.54 -9.38 0.53
N THR A 121 4.70 -10.18 1.56
CA THR A 121 4.98 -11.62 1.45
C THR A 121 3.93 -12.44 2.15
N PHE A 122 3.80 -13.71 1.72
CA PHE A 122 2.86 -14.67 2.26
C PHE A 122 3.59 -15.94 2.67
N LEU A 123 3.08 -16.65 3.67
CA LEU A 123 3.55 -17.97 4.05
C LEU A 123 3.06 -19.04 3.05
N ASP A 124 3.60 -20.24 3.15
CA ASP A 124 3.24 -21.36 2.27
C ASP A 124 1.74 -21.75 2.36
N ASP A 125 1.11 -21.44 3.47
CA ASP A 125 -0.33 -21.63 3.70
C ASP A 125 -1.19 -20.50 3.13
N GLY A 126 -0.57 -19.47 2.53
CA GLY A 126 -1.22 -18.31 1.93
C GLY A 126 -1.60 -17.21 2.90
N THR A 127 -1.28 -17.31 4.18
CA THR A 127 -1.49 -16.23 5.16
C THR A 127 -0.43 -15.13 4.99
N PHE A 128 -0.77 -13.89 5.41
CA PHE A 128 0.17 -12.77 5.41
C PHE A 128 1.40 -13.07 6.27
N ALA A 129 2.58 -12.73 5.79
CA ALA A 129 3.83 -12.88 6.51
C ALA A 129 4.38 -11.54 7.01
N GLN A 130 4.69 -10.64 6.09
CA GLN A 130 5.26 -9.33 6.42
C GLN A 130 5.27 -8.39 5.21
N THR A 131 5.56 -7.12 5.47
CA THR A 131 6.02 -6.14 4.48
C THR A 131 7.52 -5.91 4.68
N SER A 132 8.26 -5.69 3.60
CA SER A 132 9.70 -5.41 3.65
C SER A 132 10.06 -4.01 3.15
N GLY A 133 9.08 -3.24 2.69
CA GLY A 133 9.27 -1.86 2.25
C GLY A 133 9.69 -0.94 3.39
N ILE A 134 10.48 0.08 3.08
CA ILE A 134 10.93 1.13 4.01
C ILE A 134 10.77 2.50 3.36
N GLY A 135 10.57 3.53 4.16
CA GLY A 135 10.38 4.90 3.65
C GLY A 135 9.15 4.98 2.75
N LEU A 136 9.29 5.50 1.53
CA LEU A 136 8.18 5.61 0.54
C LEU A 136 7.62 4.26 0.06
N GLY A 137 7.95 3.15 0.67
CA GLY A 137 7.43 1.82 0.34
C GLY A 137 7.03 1.03 1.57
N ASP A 138 6.96 1.66 2.74
CA ASP A 138 6.52 1.05 3.99
C ASP A 138 4.98 0.89 4.06
N ALA A 139 4.45 0.46 5.19
CA ALA A 139 3.01 0.24 5.37
C ALA A 139 2.22 1.52 5.65
N ASN A 140 2.81 2.69 5.49
CA ASN A 140 2.13 3.97 5.65
C ASN A 140 1.89 4.60 4.29
N ILE A 141 0.70 5.16 4.09
CA ILE A 141 0.42 6.01 2.93
C ILE A 141 0.22 7.45 3.39
N GLU A 142 0.60 8.40 2.57
CA GLU A 142 0.41 9.82 2.83
C GLU A 142 -0.55 10.41 1.80
N VAL A 143 -1.64 10.98 2.28
CA VAL A 143 -2.72 11.53 1.46
C VAL A 143 -2.97 12.97 1.82
N HIS A 144 -2.97 13.85 0.84
CA HIS A 144 -3.40 15.23 0.98
C HIS A 144 -4.82 15.38 0.45
N PHE A 145 -5.80 15.33 1.34
CA PHE A 145 -7.22 15.46 0.98
C PHE A 145 -7.56 16.86 0.51
N SER A 146 -8.48 16.95 -0.42
CA SER A 146 -8.96 18.23 -0.95
C SER A 146 -9.62 19.07 0.14
N GLY A 147 -9.21 20.32 0.27
CA GLY A 147 -9.71 21.21 1.31
C GLY A 147 -8.98 21.13 2.66
N GLN A 148 -8.08 20.20 2.85
CA GLN A 148 -7.23 20.12 4.05
C GLN A 148 -5.94 20.92 3.86
N SER A 149 -5.39 21.44 4.96
CA SER A 149 -4.16 22.27 4.94
C SER A 149 -2.86 21.45 5.01
N SER A 150 -2.94 20.17 5.39
CA SER A 150 -1.80 19.27 5.55
C SER A 150 -2.14 17.87 5.07
N ALA A 151 -1.12 17.12 4.66
CA ALA A 151 -1.26 15.72 4.38
C ALA A 151 -1.52 14.93 5.66
N GLN A 152 -2.22 13.81 5.52
CA GLN A 152 -2.56 12.87 6.58
C GLN A 152 -1.84 11.55 6.29
N THR A 153 -1.13 11.04 7.30
CA THR A 153 -0.52 9.71 7.24
C THR A 153 -1.53 8.67 7.70
N ILE A 154 -1.69 7.61 6.93
CA ILE A 154 -2.60 6.51 7.19
C ILE A 154 -1.78 5.23 7.25
N GLU A 155 -1.79 4.57 8.41
CA GLU A 155 -1.14 3.28 8.61
C GLU A 155 -2.03 2.16 8.07
N LEU A 156 -1.46 1.29 7.25
CA LEU A 156 -2.14 0.15 6.67
C LEU A 156 -1.76 -1.12 7.41
N THR A 157 -2.75 -1.79 7.97
CA THR A 157 -2.57 -3.09 8.64
C THR A 157 -3.05 -4.20 7.72
N PHE A 158 -2.14 -5.08 7.32
CA PHE A 158 -2.44 -6.20 6.42
C PHE A 158 -2.80 -7.50 7.15
N GLY A 159 -2.91 -7.46 8.48
CA GLY A 159 -3.20 -8.59 9.36
C GLY A 159 -2.00 -9.01 10.19
N GLU A 160 -2.23 -9.91 11.14
CA GLU A 160 -1.15 -10.51 11.93
C GLU A 160 -0.50 -11.66 11.17
N PRO A 161 0.84 -11.76 11.16
CA PRO A 161 1.56 -12.83 10.47
C PRO A 161 1.09 -14.24 10.89
N GLY A 162 0.83 -15.10 9.90
CA GLY A 162 0.41 -16.48 10.13
C GLY A 162 -1.03 -16.65 10.60
N THR A 163 -1.85 -15.60 10.54
CA THR A 163 -3.28 -15.68 10.87
C THR A 163 -4.15 -15.58 9.63
N ILE A 164 -5.37 -16.08 9.70
CA ILE A 164 -6.35 -15.96 8.61
C ILE A 164 -7.07 -14.60 8.61
N SER A 165 -6.79 -13.74 9.60
CA SER A 165 -7.29 -12.37 9.65
C SER A 165 -6.41 -11.46 8.82
N GLY A 166 -6.99 -10.72 7.89
CA GLY A 166 -6.28 -9.79 7.03
C GLY A 166 -6.05 -10.29 5.60
N LEU A 167 -4.96 -9.83 4.99
CA LEU A 167 -4.63 -10.14 3.61
C LEU A 167 -4.19 -11.60 3.46
N GLY A 168 -4.80 -12.32 2.50
CA GLY A 168 -4.45 -13.71 2.24
C GLY A 168 -4.34 -14.02 0.75
N GLN A 169 -3.41 -14.89 0.38
CA GLN A 169 -3.24 -15.44 -0.97
C GLN A 169 -3.73 -16.89 -0.98
N LEU A 170 -5.04 -17.09 -0.89
CA LEU A 170 -5.68 -18.43 -0.84
C LEU A 170 -6.27 -18.80 -2.20
N GLY A 171 -5.44 -19.26 -3.15
CA GLY A 171 -5.92 -19.79 -4.43
C GLY A 171 -6.60 -18.76 -5.34
N ALA A 172 -7.64 -19.18 -6.08
CA ALA A 172 -8.25 -18.40 -7.16
C ALA A 172 -9.10 -17.19 -6.73
N ALA A 173 -9.41 -17.04 -5.45
CA ALA A 173 -10.18 -15.91 -4.93
C ALA A 173 -9.50 -15.34 -3.70
N SER A 174 -8.75 -14.25 -3.88
CA SER A 174 -8.24 -13.46 -2.75
C SER A 174 -9.40 -12.75 -2.08
N ALA A 175 -9.75 -13.15 -0.86
CA ALA A 175 -10.65 -12.39 -0.01
C ALA A 175 -9.83 -11.28 0.65
N LEU A 176 -10.18 -10.05 0.38
CA LEU A 176 -9.66 -8.88 1.08
C LEU A 176 -10.87 -8.16 1.68
N GLU A 177 -11.00 -8.22 2.98
CA GLU A 177 -11.91 -7.39 3.73
C GLU A 177 -11.15 -6.13 4.15
N VAL A 178 -11.69 -4.98 3.81
CA VAL A 178 -11.11 -3.69 4.18
C VAL A 178 -11.98 -3.09 5.26
N SER A 179 -11.40 -2.81 6.42
CA SER A 179 -12.02 -2.07 7.50
C SER A 179 -11.14 -0.84 7.82
N GLN A 180 -11.74 0.17 8.39
CA GLN A 180 -11.07 1.41 8.79
C GLN A 180 -11.59 1.85 10.16
N ASP A 181 -10.79 2.62 10.89
CA ASP A 181 -11.08 3.11 12.25
C ASP A 181 -11.48 4.59 12.29
N GLY A 182 -11.57 5.24 11.13
CA GLY A 182 -12.08 6.60 11.00
C GLY A 182 -13.59 6.70 11.24
N PHE A 183 -14.07 7.89 11.51
CA PHE A 183 -15.46 8.16 11.81
C PHE A 183 -15.99 9.31 10.96
N SER A 184 -17.22 9.15 10.47
CA SER A 184 -17.97 10.28 9.89
C SER A 184 -18.21 11.38 10.93
N PRO A 185 -18.45 12.64 10.52
CA PRO A 185 -18.79 13.72 11.44
C PRO A 185 -19.96 13.34 12.33
N GLY A 186 -19.85 13.64 13.61
CA GLY A 186 -20.91 13.40 14.58
C GLY A 186 -21.29 14.67 15.33
N GLU A 187 -22.58 14.86 15.56
CA GLU A 187 -23.07 15.89 16.46
C GLU A 187 -23.22 15.31 17.87
N LEU A 188 -22.98 16.13 18.89
CA LEU A 188 -23.20 15.73 20.28
C LEU A 188 -24.70 15.40 20.49
N SER A 189 -25.00 14.14 20.77
CA SER A 189 -26.35 13.63 20.95
C SER A 189 -26.74 13.48 22.41
N ASP A 190 -25.77 13.16 23.29
CA ASP A 190 -26.01 12.97 24.72
C ASP A 190 -24.75 13.27 25.55
N VAL A 191 -24.96 13.57 26.83
CA VAL A 191 -23.87 13.79 27.80
C VAL A 191 -24.16 13.00 29.06
N HIS A 192 -23.21 12.18 29.51
CA HIS A 192 -23.33 11.48 30.80
C HIS A 192 -22.06 11.67 31.63
N ILE A 193 -22.19 11.44 32.90
CA ILE A 193 -21.12 11.59 33.87
C ILE A 193 -20.91 10.25 34.56
N ASP A 194 -19.71 9.74 34.51
CA ASP A 194 -19.31 8.49 35.15
C ASP A 194 -19.12 8.67 36.69
N ALA A 195 -19.01 7.53 37.38
CA ALA A 195 -18.86 7.51 38.84
C ALA A 195 -17.58 8.17 39.36
N ASP A 196 -16.55 8.29 38.51
CA ASP A 196 -15.30 8.97 38.81
C ASP A 196 -15.34 10.48 38.49
N GLY A 197 -16.48 10.98 38.02
CA GLY A 197 -16.66 12.38 37.64
C GLY A 197 -16.27 12.70 36.21
N THR A 198 -15.88 11.73 35.39
CA THR A 198 -15.57 11.97 33.97
C THR A 198 -16.87 12.27 33.21
N VAL A 199 -16.87 13.37 32.49
CA VAL A 199 -17.99 13.80 31.63
C VAL A 199 -17.71 13.28 30.22
N PHE A 200 -18.60 12.44 29.72
CA PHE A 200 -18.53 11.90 28.36
C PHE A 200 -19.62 12.51 27.49
N GLY A 201 -19.23 12.90 26.28
CA GLY A 201 -20.15 13.22 25.21
C GLY A 201 -20.33 12.03 24.28
N LEU A 202 -21.57 11.66 23.98
CA LEU A 202 -21.90 10.68 22.96
C LEU A 202 -22.26 11.41 21.67
N ALA A 203 -21.51 11.15 20.60
CA ALA A 203 -21.79 11.72 19.29
C ALA A 203 -22.77 10.84 18.50
N SER A 204 -23.48 11.44 17.53
CA SER A 204 -24.47 10.75 16.68
C SER A 204 -23.85 9.62 15.81
N ASN A 205 -22.55 9.66 15.59
CA ASN A 205 -21.77 8.61 14.92
C ASN A 205 -21.34 7.46 15.85
N GLY A 206 -21.78 7.46 17.11
CA GLY A 206 -21.47 6.44 18.11
C GLY A 206 -20.15 6.65 18.86
N LEU A 207 -19.41 7.70 18.55
CA LEU A 207 -18.16 8.01 19.22
C LEU A 207 -18.43 8.59 20.61
N GLN A 208 -17.72 8.07 21.62
CA GLN A 208 -17.76 8.58 22.99
C GLN A 208 -16.46 9.35 23.27
N ILE A 209 -16.60 10.62 23.63
CA ILE A 209 -15.48 11.55 23.85
C ILE A 209 -15.47 12.00 25.29
N ALA A 210 -14.35 11.84 25.99
CA ALA A 210 -14.15 12.44 27.31
C ALA A 210 -13.97 13.96 27.16
N MET A 211 -14.97 14.73 27.62
CA MET A 211 -15.01 16.18 27.49
C MET A 211 -14.36 16.90 28.65
N GLY A 212 -14.32 16.26 29.81
CA GLY A 212 -13.75 16.84 31.03
C GLY A 212 -13.98 15.97 32.25
N GLN A 213 -13.53 16.42 33.41
CA GLN A 213 -13.73 15.71 34.67
C GLN A 213 -14.19 16.67 35.77
N LEU A 214 -15.22 16.29 36.47
CA LEU A 214 -15.71 17.00 37.65
C LEU A 214 -14.94 16.52 38.88
N ALA A 215 -14.51 17.45 39.71
CA ALA A 215 -13.93 17.09 40.99
C ALA A 215 -15.04 16.56 41.93
N ILE A 216 -14.91 15.30 42.34
CA ILE A 216 -15.85 14.65 43.27
C ILE A 216 -15.19 14.51 44.64
N ALA A 217 -15.92 14.90 45.68
CA ALA A 217 -15.48 14.70 47.06
C ALA A 217 -16.42 13.68 47.74
N SER A 218 -15.82 12.73 48.45
CA SER A 218 -16.53 11.76 49.28
C SER A 218 -16.31 12.04 50.75
N PHE A 219 -17.38 12.06 51.51
CA PHE A 219 -17.33 12.29 52.95
C PHE A 219 -17.76 11.02 53.69
N ARG A 220 -17.09 10.70 54.77
CA ARG A 220 -17.42 9.54 55.63
C ARG A 220 -18.79 9.65 56.32
N ASN A 221 -19.20 10.89 56.59
CA ASN A 221 -20.50 11.19 57.21
C ASN A 221 -21.17 12.36 56.47
N ASN A 222 -22.05 12.04 55.52
CA ASN A 222 -22.78 13.02 54.76
C ASN A 222 -23.81 13.79 55.62
N ASP A 223 -24.34 13.17 56.68
CA ASP A 223 -25.31 13.79 57.59
C ASP A 223 -24.68 14.85 58.52
N GLY A 224 -23.36 14.81 58.63
CA GLY A 224 -22.57 15.81 59.37
C GLY A 224 -22.29 17.10 58.61
N LEU A 225 -22.61 17.16 57.32
CA LEU A 225 -22.38 18.35 56.51
C LEU A 225 -23.46 19.40 56.76
N VAL A 226 -23.02 20.61 57.13
CA VAL A 226 -23.88 21.76 57.38
C VAL A 226 -23.93 22.65 56.15
N SER A 227 -25.11 22.89 55.61
CA SER A 227 -25.31 23.78 54.47
C SER A 227 -25.07 25.25 54.92
N THR A 228 -24.18 25.92 54.18
CA THR A 228 -23.86 27.34 54.40
C THR A 228 -24.53 28.28 53.42
N GLY A 229 -25.42 27.73 52.54
CA GLY A 229 -26.11 28.45 51.48
C GLY A 229 -25.32 28.45 50.15
N GLY A 230 -26.03 28.73 49.04
CA GLY A 230 -25.39 28.76 47.70
C GLY A 230 -24.85 27.42 47.24
N ASN A 231 -25.42 26.28 47.69
CA ASN A 231 -24.94 24.89 47.44
C ASN A 231 -23.53 24.57 48.03
N TYR A 232 -23.06 25.36 49.01
CA TYR A 232 -21.87 25.07 49.75
C TYR A 232 -22.17 24.32 51.06
N TYR A 233 -21.26 23.40 51.40
CA TYR A 233 -21.32 22.61 52.65
C TYR A 233 -19.99 22.72 53.39
N GLN A 234 -20.00 22.64 54.69
CA GLN A 234 -18.82 22.54 55.54
C GLN A 234 -18.98 21.45 56.62
#